data_fc6210b8b40c194f0433908f16b795be
#
_entry.id   fc6210b8b40c194f0433908f16b795be
#
_cell.length_a   1.000
_cell.length_b   1.000
_cell.length_c   1.000
_cell.angle_alpha   90.00
_cell.angle_beta   90.00
_cell.angle_gamma   90.00
#
_symmetry.space_group_name_H-M   'P 1'
#
loop_
_entity.id
_entity.type
_entity.pdbx_description
1 polymer ?
#
loop_
_entity_poly.entity_id
_entity_poly.type
_entity_poly.pdbx_seq_one_letter_code
_entity_poly.pdbx_strand_id
1 'polypeptide(L)'
;FDGKPILPEAATPKTANLTRIAYGEHPHLTVHYYSPQEWQEIEDDAKGSSDSPRARVAKDLVSMVQHHGIDAATLLAGGQEEVFAVGSVDELMGKLNDYVGENGCFTALVKSTEILLPLPELQGFEIIDTPGMNDPVPSRTQKTRDYMARCDVVFFLSRCSQFLDQSDMDLLAEQLPAKGVKRMVLVAGQLDGAIADDGFDRASLAETEKNVRTRLPRRAENEIEKLAIAREKLGDPKIAELL
;
A
#
# COMPACT_ATOMS: atom_id res chain seq x y z
N PHE A 1 0.37 15.27 -10.06
CA PHE A 1 1.49 16.18 -9.80
C PHE A 1 2.16 16.47 -11.13
N ASP A 2 1.65 17.45 -11.89
CA ASP A 2 2.13 17.84 -13.22
C ASP A 2 2.41 16.70 -14.21
N GLY A 3 1.70 15.57 -14.04
CA GLY A 3 1.86 14.37 -14.88
C GLY A 3 3.14 13.54 -14.62
N LYS A 4 3.94 13.88 -13.61
CA LYS A 4 5.10 13.07 -13.21
C LYS A 4 4.72 12.13 -12.05
N PRO A 5 5.10 10.85 -12.09
CA PRO A 5 4.95 9.98 -10.94
C PRO A 5 5.84 10.46 -9.79
N ILE A 6 5.32 10.53 -8.57
CA ILE A 6 6.09 10.88 -7.38
C ILE A 6 6.67 9.63 -6.72
N LEU A 7 5.92 8.55 -6.73
CA LEU A 7 6.39 7.28 -6.18
C LEU A 7 6.98 6.42 -7.30
N PRO A 8 8.10 5.74 -7.05
CA PRO A 8 8.63 4.78 -8.00
C PRO A 8 7.63 3.64 -8.19
N GLU A 9 7.43 3.22 -9.44
CA GLU A 9 6.63 2.05 -9.75
C GLU A 9 7.33 0.80 -9.22
N ALA A 10 6.66 0.04 -8.37
CA ALA A 10 7.12 -1.27 -7.93
C ALA A 10 6.33 -2.34 -8.69
N ALA A 11 7.04 -3.19 -9.43
CA ALA A 11 6.44 -4.28 -10.20
C ALA A 11 5.90 -5.40 -9.29
N THR A 12 6.34 -5.48 -8.04
CA THR A 12 5.92 -6.50 -7.09
C THR A 12 5.45 -5.91 -5.75
N PRO A 13 4.34 -6.41 -5.18
CA PRO A 13 3.85 -5.97 -3.86
C PRO A 13 4.79 -6.26 -2.69
N LYS A 14 5.87 -7.02 -2.91
CA LYS A 14 6.73 -7.58 -1.87
C LYS A 14 7.59 -6.55 -1.12
N THR A 15 7.77 -5.35 -1.68
CA THR A 15 8.68 -4.33 -1.16
C THR A 15 8.03 -2.97 -0.92
N ALA A 16 6.70 -2.89 -1.00
CA ALA A 16 6.00 -1.64 -0.75
C ALA A 16 6.11 -1.25 0.72
N ASN A 17 6.74 -0.10 0.98
CA ASN A 17 6.82 0.50 2.30
C ASN A 17 5.69 1.51 2.46
N LEU A 18 5.20 1.70 3.69
CA LEU A 18 4.24 2.75 3.95
C LEU A 18 4.88 4.11 3.66
N THR A 19 4.23 4.90 2.81
CA THR A 19 4.70 6.22 2.43
C THR A 19 3.65 7.28 2.78
N ARG A 20 4.05 8.27 3.58
CA ARG A 20 3.26 9.47 3.88
C ARG A 20 3.71 10.61 3.00
N ILE A 21 2.78 11.27 2.29
CA ILE A 21 3.04 12.44 1.46
C ILE A 21 2.22 13.60 2.00
N ALA A 22 2.87 14.72 2.29
CA ALA A 22 2.23 15.90 2.83
C ALA A 22 2.84 17.20 2.26
N TYR A 23 2.18 18.32 2.53
CA TYR A 23 2.72 19.65 2.23
C TYR A 23 3.90 19.96 3.14
N GLY A 24 4.95 20.56 2.54
CA GLY A 24 6.08 21.19 3.24
C GLY A 24 6.61 22.33 2.41
N GLU A 25 7.13 23.38 3.06
CA GLU A 25 7.69 24.55 2.36
C GLU A 25 8.93 24.22 1.51
N HIS A 26 9.64 23.18 1.91
CA HIS A 26 10.81 22.65 1.21
C HIS A 26 10.69 21.13 1.01
N PRO A 27 11.24 20.60 -0.11
CA PRO A 27 11.29 19.16 -0.32
C PRO A 27 12.08 18.47 0.80
N HIS A 28 11.52 17.39 1.35
CA HIS A 28 12.08 16.71 2.49
C HIS A 28 11.74 15.23 2.44
N LEU A 29 12.69 14.38 2.76
CA LEU A 29 12.50 12.95 2.89
C LEU A 29 12.93 12.52 4.28
N THR A 30 12.03 11.85 5.01
CA THR A 30 12.35 11.15 6.24
C THR A 30 12.19 9.66 6.01
N VAL A 31 13.21 8.90 6.34
CA VAL A 31 13.24 7.44 6.24
C VAL A 31 13.22 6.85 7.63
N HIS A 32 12.26 5.96 7.89
CA HIS A 32 12.18 5.22 9.14
C HIS A 32 12.60 3.77 8.89
N TYR A 33 13.63 3.33 9.55
CA TYR A 33 14.13 1.97 9.49
C TYR A 33 13.45 1.04 10.49
N TYR A 34 13.60 -0.24 10.31
CA TYR A 34 13.31 -1.21 11.36
C TYR A 34 14.23 -0.97 12.56
N SER A 35 13.72 -1.24 13.75
CA SER A 35 14.60 -1.36 14.92
C SER A 35 15.48 -2.61 14.79
N PRO A 36 16.64 -2.67 15.47
CA PRO A 36 17.46 -3.88 15.50
C PRO A 36 16.68 -5.13 15.94
N GLN A 37 15.73 -4.96 16.87
CA GLN A 37 14.89 -6.05 17.33
C GLN A 37 13.89 -6.53 16.26
N GLU A 38 13.20 -5.60 15.58
CA GLU A 38 12.28 -5.94 14.49
C GLU A 38 13.02 -6.62 13.34
N TRP A 39 14.24 -6.18 13.03
CA TRP A 39 15.06 -6.81 12.01
C TRP A 39 15.50 -8.22 12.40
N GLN A 40 15.89 -8.43 13.66
CA GLN A 40 16.22 -9.75 14.17
C GLN A 40 15.04 -10.72 14.04
N GLU A 41 13.80 -10.28 14.31
CA GLU A 41 12.61 -11.10 14.11
C GLU A 41 12.42 -11.49 12.64
N ILE A 42 12.69 -10.57 11.70
CA ILE A 42 12.67 -10.86 10.25
C ILE A 42 13.75 -11.90 9.89
N GLU A 43 14.96 -11.74 10.39
CA GLU A 43 16.03 -12.73 10.16
C GLU A 43 15.69 -14.11 10.72
N ASP A 44 15.07 -14.19 11.87
CA ASP A 44 14.68 -15.44 12.49
C ASP A 44 13.54 -16.12 11.73
N ASP A 45 12.57 -15.35 11.24
CA ASP A 45 11.55 -15.86 10.31
C ASP A 45 12.15 -16.38 9.00
N ALA A 46 13.17 -15.72 8.48
CA ALA A 46 13.87 -16.14 7.26
C ALA A 46 14.65 -17.47 7.44
N LYS A 47 15.20 -17.73 8.63
CA LYS A 47 15.92 -18.97 8.97
C LYS A 47 14.96 -20.15 9.18
N GLY A 48 13.69 -19.87 9.46
CA GLY A 48 12.68 -20.90 9.70
C GLY A 48 12.43 -21.80 8.48
N SER A 49 12.10 -23.05 8.74
CA SER A 49 11.75 -24.05 7.71
C SER A 49 10.33 -23.89 7.16
N SER A 50 9.56 -22.95 7.70
CA SER A 50 8.18 -22.68 7.30
C SER A 50 8.13 -22.09 5.88
N ASP A 51 7.18 -22.52 5.07
CA ASP A 51 6.84 -21.93 3.77
C ASP A 51 5.64 -20.96 3.87
N SER A 52 5.46 -20.36 5.04
CA SER A 52 4.43 -19.35 5.27
C SER A 52 4.70 -18.07 4.45
N PRO A 53 3.68 -17.29 4.11
CA PRO A 53 3.86 -15.99 3.44
C PRO A 53 4.85 -15.09 4.18
N ARG A 54 4.82 -15.08 5.50
CA ARG A 54 5.72 -14.32 6.37
C ARG A 54 7.18 -14.76 6.18
N ALA A 55 7.45 -16.06 6.20
CA ALA A 55 8.80 -16.58 6.02
C ALA A 55 9.35 -16.32 4.61
N ARG A 56 8.50 -16.36 3.58
CA ARG A 56 8.91 -16.04 2.21
C ARG A 56 9.33 -14.58 2.09
N VAL A 57 8.51 -13.64 2.59
CA VAL A 57 8.85 -12.21 2.57
C VAL A 57 10.10 -11.93 3.39
N ALA A 58 10.25 -12.57 4.56
CA ALA A 58 11.46 -12.42 5.37
C ALA A 58 12.71 -12.88 4.61
N LYS A 59 12.66 -14.02 3.91
CA LYS A 59 13.76 -14.52 3.06
C LYS A 59 14.08 -13.54 1.92
N ASP A 60 13.06 -12.99 1.27
CA ASP A 60 13.24 -12.01 0.21
C ASP A 60 13.95 -10.75 0.74
N LEU A 61 13.51 -10.19 1.88
CA LEU A 61 14.11 -9.01 2.50
C LEU A 61 15.59 -9.25 2.89
N VAL A 62 15.86 -10.36 3.56
CA VAL A 62 17.24 -10.73 3.96
C VAL A 62 18.13 -10.94 2.73
N SER A 63 17.61 -11.58 1.69
CA SER A 63 18.33 -11.79 0.42
C SER A 63 18.67 -10.45 -0.27
N MET A 64 17.75 -9.48 -0.25
CA MET A 64 18.01 -8.14 -0.80
C MET A 64 19.14 -7.43 -0.07
N VAL A 65 19.15 -7.46 1.26
CA VAL A 65 20.22 -6.87 2.08
C VAL A 65 21.57 -7.52 1.77
N GLN A 66 21.60 -8.85 1.66
CA GLN A 66 22.82 -9.60 1.32
C GLN A 66 23.29 -9.29 -0.11
N HIS A 67 22.37 -9.19 -1.07
CA HIS A 67 22.68 -8.86 -2.47
C HIS A 67 23.36 -7.51 -2.61
N HIS A 68 22.89 -6.51 -1.84
CA HIS A 68 23.48 -5.16 -1.83
C HIS A 68 24.71 -5.03 -0.92
N GLY A 69 25.08 -6.08 -0.18
CA GLY A 69 26.27 -6.08 0.69
C GLY A 69 26.15 -5.11 1.87
N ILE A 70 24.91 -4.85 2.35
CA ILE A 70 24.67 -3.91 3.44
C ILE A 70 24.88 -4.62 4.78
N ASP A 71 25.62 -3.99 5.68
CA ASP A 71 25.69 -4.38 7.08
C ASP A 71 24.48 -3.79 7.83
N ALA A 72 23.39 -4.58 7.86
CA ALA A 72 22.15 -4.19 8.51
C ALA A 72 22.34 -3.87 10.00
N ALA A 73 23.18 -4.62 10.70
CA ALA A 73 23.42 -4.43 12.13
C ALA A 73 24.04 -3.06 12.41
N THR A 74 25.06 -2.68 11.63
CA THR A 74 25.71 -1.37 11.76
C THR A 74 24.77 -0.23 11.38
N LEU A 75 24.01 -0.38 10.27
CA LEU A 75 23.08 0.65 9.81
C LEU A 75 21.97 0.90 10.85
N LEU A 76 21.32 -0.16 11.31
CA LEU A 76 20.19 -0.05 12.25
C LEU A 76 20.64 0.37 13.66
N ALA A 77 21.88 0.11 14.06
CA ALA A 77 22.46 0.62 15.30
C ALA A 77 22.71 2.14 15.24
N GLY A 78 22.88 2.71 14.04
CA GLY A 78 23.08 4.15 13.82
C GLY A 78 21.85 5.02 14.08
N GLY A 79 20.66 4.45 14.16
CA GLY A 79 19.40 5.13 14.42
C GLY A 79 18.24 4.56 13.59
N GLN A 80 17.02 4.86 14.06
CA GLN A 80 15.80 4.39 13.38
C GLN A 80 15.22 5.42 12.39
N GLU A 81 15.83 6.58 12.29
CA GLU A 81 15.34 7.68 11.47
C GLU A 81 16.51 8.39 10.78
N GLU A 82 16.35 8.65 9.50
CA GLU A 82 17.28 9.45 8.71
C GLU A 82 16.51 10.53 7.95
N VAL A 83 17.02 11.75 7.99
CA VAL A 83 16.34 12.93 7.49
C VAL A 83 17.18 13.60 6.41
N PHE A 84 16.58 13.81 5.24
CA PHE A 84 17.22 14.43 4.08
C PHE A 84 16.48 15.71 3.69
N ALA A 85 17.11 16.86 3.94
CA ALA A 85 16.73 18.10 3.31
C ALA A 85 17.36 18.16 1.92
N VAL A 86 16.55 18.34 0.88
CA VAL A 86 16.98 18.37 -0.52
C VAL A 86 16.62 19.69 -1.18
N GLY A 87 17.39 20.08 -2.18
CA GLY A 87 17.23 21.36 -2.84
C GLY A 87 16.10 21.40 -3.89
N SER A 88 15.65 20.23 -4.36
CA SER A 88 14.62 20.10 -5.39
C SER A 88 13.83 18.83 -5.29
N VAL A 89 12.66 18.80 -5.95
CA VAL A 89 11.84 17.58 -6.06
C VAL A 89 12.56 16.49 -6.87
N ASP A 90 13.31 16.86 -7.90
CA ASP A 90 14.07 15.89 -8.71
C ASP A 90 15.19 15.21 -7.88
N GLU A 91 15.88 15.96 -7.02
CA GLU A 91 16.86 15.42 -6.08
C GLU A 91 16.19 14.48 -5.06
N LEU A 92 15.03 14.88 -4.52
CA LEU A 92 14.24 14.04 -3.63
C LEU A 92 13.87 12.72 -4.29
N MET A 93 13.39 12.77 -5.53
CA MET A 93 13.01 11.58 -6.29
C MET A 93 14.20 10.65 -6.55
N GLY A 94 15.37 11.23 -6.90
CA GLY A 94 16.61 10.47 -7.05
C GLY A 94 16.97 9.74 -5.76
N LYS A 95 16.89 10.44 -4.63
CA LYS A 95 17.19 9.86 -3.32
C LYS A 95 16.16 8.80 -2.89
N LEU A 96 14.88 9.06 -3.14
CA LEU A 96 13.79 8.15 -2.80
C LEU A 96 13.97 6.75 -3.44
N ASN A 97 14.53 6.69 -4.65
CA ASN A 97 14.76 5.42 -5.34
C ASN A 97 15.70 4.46 -4.58
N ASP A 98 16.57 4.97 -3.71
CA ASP A 98 17.44 4.14 -2.89
C ASP A 98 16.70 3.47 -1.72
N TYR A 99 15.57 4.05 -1.30
CA TYR A 99 14.81 3.65 -0.10
C TYR A 99 13.44 3.04 -0.39
N VAL A 100 12.90 3.28 -1.59
CA VAL A 100 11.59 2.80 -2.01
C VAL A 100 11.69 2.23 -3.42
N GLY A 101 11.04 1.11 -3.65
CA GLY A 101 11.06 0.44 -4.96
C GLY A 101 11.86 -0.86 -4.96
N GLU A 102 11.72 -1.60 -6.04
CA GLU A 102 12.22 -2.96 -6.17
C GLU A 102 13.77 -3.05 -6.14
N ASN A 103 14.45 -2.03 -6.66
CA ASN A 103 15.89 -2.01 -6.82
C ASN A 103 16.62 -1.09 -5.83
N GLY A 104 15.89 -0.47 -4.89
CA GLY A 104 16.49 0.41 -3.90
C GLY A 104 17.35 -0.37 -2.92
N CYS A 105 18.62 0.04 -2.77
CA CYS A 105 19.58 -0.71 -1.96
C CYS A 105 19.17 -0.81 -0.48
N PHE A 106 18.48 0.19 0.06
CA PHE A 106 18.01 0.22 1.45
C PHE A 106 16.56 -0.21 1.64
N THR A 107 15.80 -0.43 0.56
CA THR A 107 14.35 -0.70 0.60
C THR A 107 13.96 -1.79 1.60
N ALA A 108 14.78 -2.86 1.69
CA ALA A 108 14.51 -3.98 2.58
C ALA A 108 14.60 -3.63 4.07
N LEU A 109 15.36 -2.59 4.43
CA LEU A 109 15.56 -2.12 5.81
C LEU A 109 14.60 -0.99 6.20
N VAL A 110 13.86 -0.43 5.23
CA VAL A 110 12.92 0.68 5.45
C VAL A 110 11.56 0.17 5.88
N LYS A 111 11.05 0.69 6.97
CA LYS A 111 9.71 0.43 7.50
C LYS A 111 8.67 1.37 6.92
N SER A 112 9.03 2.65 6.77
CA SER A 112 8.18 3.67 6.17
C SER A 112 8.99 4.90 5.75
N THR A 113 8.40 5.71 4.87
CA THR A 113 8.95 6.99 4.44
C THR A 113 7.94 8.11 4.63
N GLU A 114 8.44 9.32 4.87
CA GLU A 114 7.65 10.54 4.87
C GLU A 114 8.23 11.51 3.86
N ILE A 115 7.40 12.02 2.97
CA ILE A 115 7.76 12.93 1.89
C ILE A 115 7.02 14.24 2.09
N LEU A 116 7.76 15.33 2.25
CA LEU A 116 7.19 16.67 2.23
C LEU A 116 7.50 17.34 0.89
N LEU A 117 6.47 17.93 0.28
CA LEU A 117 6.57 18.58 -1.03
C LEU A 117 5.99 20.00 -0.97
N PRO A 118 6.63 20.97 -1.66
CA PRO A 118 6.12 22.33 -1.74
C PRO A 118 5.02 22.45 -2.83
N LEU A 119 4.03 21.57 -2.76
CA LEU A 119 2.90 21.53 -3.68
C LEU A 119 1.66 22.08 -3.00
N PRO A 120 1.13 23.24 -3.42
CA PRO A 120 -0.05 23.86 -2.82
C PRO A 120 -1.26 22.93 -2.76
N GLU A 121 -1.37 22.00 -3.70
CA GLU A 121 -2.44 21.01 -3.79
C GLU A 121 -2.48 20.06 -2.58
N LEU A 122 -1.37 19.91 -1.87
CA LEU A 122 -1.28 19.09 -0.66
C LEU A 122 -1.64 19.85 0.62
N GLN A 123 -1.92 21.16 0.53
CA GLN A 123 -2.27 21.92 1.72
C GLN A 123 -3.61 21.46 2.29
N GLY A 124 -3.58 21.08 3.56
CA GLY A 124 -4.79 20.69 4.31
C GLY A 124 -5.14 19.22 4.23
N PHE A 125 -4.36 18.37 3.52
CA PHE A 125 -4.52 16.92 3.55
C PHE A 125 -3.17 16.20 3.40
N GLU A 126 -3.19 14.92 3.72
CA GLU A 126 -2.06 14.01 3.60
C GLU A 126 -2.49 12.79 2.79
N ILE A 127 -1.59 12.26 1.99
CA ILE A 127 -1.79 11.01 1.27
C ILE A 127 -0.94 9.93 1.96
N ILE A 128 -1.57 8.83 2.31
CA ILE A 128 -0.90 7.66 2.88
C ILE A 128 -1.00 6.53 1.86
N ASP A 129 0.13 6.19 1.25
CA ASP A 129 0.25 4.97 0.44
C ASP A 129 0.63 3.81 1.35
N THR A 130 -0.18 2.77 1.32
CA THR A 130 -0.01 1.64 2.24
C THR A 130 0.52 0.41 1.50
N PRO A 131 1.39 -0.39 2.14
CA PRO A 131 1.64 -1.76 1.68
C PRO A 131 0.32 -2.50 1.49
N GLY A 132 0.31 -3.48 0.61
CA GLY A 132 -0.88 -4.33 0.46
C GLY A 132 -1.33 -4.84 1.84
N MET A 133 -2.64 -4.81 2.09
CA MET A 133 -3.22 -5.13 3.41
C MET A 133 -2.90 -6.55 3.90
N ASN A 134 -2.49 -7.43 3.00
CA ASN A 134 -2.00 -8.78 3.29
C ASN A 134 -0.47 -8.84 3.48
N ASP A 135 0.19 -7.70 3.79
CA ASP A 135 1.62 -7.72 4.09
C ASP A 135 1.87 -8.60 5.33
N PRO A 136 2.65 -9.66 5.20
CA PRO A 136 2.88 -10.60 6.30
C PRO A 136 3.85 -10.08 7.36
N VAL A 137 4.43 -8.89 7.19
CA VAL A 137 5.35 -8.29 8.16
C VAL A 137 4.55 -7.56 9.25
N PRO A 138 4.53 -8.04 10.51
CA PRO A 138 3.65 -7.53 11.56
C PRO A 138 3.80 -6.04 11.86
N SER A 139 5.04 -5.54 11.85
CA SER A 139 5.34 -4.13 12.13
C SER A 139 4.80 -3.19 11.03
N ARG A 140 4.80 -3.62 9.76
CA ARG A 140 4.18 -2.88 8.65
C ARG A 140 2.65 -2.88 8.77
N THR A 141 2.08 -4.04 9.02
CA THR A 141 0.63 -4.19 9.20
C THR A 141 0.13 -3.34 10.36
N GLN A 142 0.81 -3.33 11.49
CA GLN A 142 0.44 -2.50 12.64
C GLN A 142 0.50 -1.01 12.29
N LYS A 143 1.57 -0.55 11.64
CA LYS A 143 1.70 0.85 11.23
C LYS A 143 0.61 1.25 10.23
N THR A 144 0.27 0.39 9.27
CA THR A 144 -0.85 0.59 8.34
C THR A 144 -2.17 0.76 9.09
N ARG A 145 -2.47 -0.10 10.05
CA ARG A 145 -3.68 0.01 10.90
C ARG A 145 -3.73 1.31 11.69
N ASP A 146 -2.61 1.74 12.24
CA ASP A 146 -2.52 2.99 13.02
C ASP A 146 -2.81 4.22 12.15
N TYR A 147 -2.34 4.23 10.89
CA TYR A 147 -2.67 5.28 9.94
C TYR A 147 -4.12 5.22 9.49
N MET A 148 -4.63 4.03 9.14
CA MET A 148 -6.03 3.86 8.73
C MET A 148 -7.00 4.34 9.81
N ALA A 149 -6.70 4.11 11.09
CA ALA A 149 -7.52 4.59 12.20
C ALA A 149 -7.62 6.13 12.29
N ARG A 150 -6.73 6.85 11.61
CA ARG A 150 -6.70 8.32 11.56
C ARG A 150 -7.14 8.91 10.22
N CYS A 151 -7.27 8.08 9.19
CA CYS A 151 -7.69 8.54 7.86
C CYS A 151 -9.16 8.94 7.86
N ASP A 152 -9.46 10.09 7.25
CA ASP A 152 -10.84 10.51 7.01
C ASP A 152 -11.46 9.77 5.83
N VAL A 153 -10.66 9.48 4.80
CA VAL A 153 -11.10 8.81 3.56
C VAL A 153 -10.14 7.68 3.21
N VAL A 154 -10.67 6.53 2.85
CA VAL A 154 -9.92 5.39 2.34
C VAL A 154 -10.29 5.14 0.89
N PHE A 155 -9.31 5.11 0.00
CA PHE A 155 -9.46 4.64 -1.36
C PHE A 155 -9.13 3.14 -1.39
N PHE A 156 -10.15 2.31 -1.56
CA PHE A 156 -9.98 0.86 -1.66
C PHE A 156 -9.83 0.48 -3.12
N LEU A 157 -8.63 0.06 -3.52
CA LEU A 157 -8.31 -0.30 -4.90
C LEU A 157 -8.50 -1.80 -5.10
N SER A 158 -9.39 -2.17 -6.01
CA SER A 158 -9.62 -3.54 -6.44
C SER A 158 -9.47 -3.65 -7.95
N ARG A 159 -8.97 -4.79 -8.45
CA ARG A 159 -8.77 -5.00 -9.89
C ARG A 159 -10.10 -5.18 -10.61
N CYS A 160 -10.30 -4.50 -11.74
CA CYS A 160 -11.53 -4.61 -12.53
C CYS A 160 -11.86 -6.05 -12.93
N SER A 161 -10.86 -6.87 -13.26
CA SER A 161 -11.05 -8.28 -13.68
C SER A 161 -11.58 -9.16 -12.55
N GLN A 162 -11.25 -8.85 -11.31
CA GLN A 162 -11.63 -9.59 -10.09
C GLN A 162 -12.27 -8.66 -9.06
N PHE A 163 -12.93 -7.61 -9.50
CA PHE A 163 -13.44 -6.52 -8.66
C PHE A 163 -14.28 -7.03 -7.49
N LEU A 164 -13.85 -6.70 -6.28
CA LEU A 164 -14.45 -7.14 -5.03
C LEU A 164 -14.58 -8.69 -4.98
N ASP A 165 -13.47 -9.38 -5.20
CA ASP A 165 -13.42 -10.83 -5.00
C ASP A 165 -13.47 -11.20 -3.51
N GLN A 166 -13.41 -12.50 -3.20
CA GLN A 166 -13.51 -12.97 -1.83
C GLN A 166 -12.40 -12.40 -0.93
N SER A 167 -11.18 -12.27 -1.47
CA SER A 167 -10.05 -11.70 -0.74
C SER A 167 -10.27 -10.23 -0.39
N ASP A 168 -10.80 -9.46 -1.32
CA ASP A 168 -11.19 -8.07 -1.12
C ASP A 168 -12.30 -7.96 -0.05
N MET A 169 -13.29 -8.84 -0.13
CA MET A 169 -14.42 -8.85 0.82
C MET A 169 -13.99 -9.26 2.23
N ASP A 170 -13.10 -10.24 2.37
CA ASP A 170 -12.54 -10.64 3.65
C ASP A 170 -11.74 -9.48 4.26
N LEU A 171 -10.98 -8.77 3.43
CA LEU A 171 -10.21 -7.60 3.83
C LEU A 171 -11.11 -6.46 4.32
N LEU A 172 -12.15 -6.14 3.58
CA LEU A 172 -13.16 -5.15 3.96
C LEU A 172 -13.88 -5.56 5.26
N ALA A 173 -14.14 -6.86 5.42
CA ALA A 173 -14.78 -7.38 6.62
C ALA A 173 -13.91 -7.31 7.87
N GLU A 174 -12.63 -7.63 7.76
CA GLU A 174 -11.76 -7.84 8.91
C GLU A 174 -10.95 -6.61 9.30
N GLN A 175 -10.55 -5.81 8.32
CA GLN A 175 -9.49 -4.81 8.51
C GLN A 175 -9.96 -3.36 8.43
N LEU A 176 -11.15 -3.11 7.89
CA LEU A 176 -11.69 -1.77 7.98
C LEU A 176 -12.09 -1.50 9.43
N PRO A 177 -11.35 -0.62 10.10
CA PRO A 177 -11.66 -0.31 11.48
C PRO A 177 -13.03 0.36 11.53
N ALA A 178 -13.85 -0.12 12.42
CA ALA A 178 -15.11 0.55 12.78
C ALA A 178 -14.89 1.95 13.39
N LYS A 179 -13.65 2.43 13.51
CA LYS A 179 -13.29 3.69 14.17
C LYS A 179 -12.33 4.49 13.28
N GLY A 180 -12.70 5.73 12.97
CA GLY A 180 -11.85 6.73 12.35
C GLY A 180 -12.17 7.05 10.90
N VAL A 181 -12.41 6.06 10.05
CA VAL A 181 -12.73 6.27 8.63
C VAL A 181 -14.13 6.88 8.50
N LYS A 182 -14.22 8.04 7.84
CA LYS A 182 -15.48 8.74 7.59
C LYS A 182 -16.11 8.38 6.25
N ARG A 183 -15.27 8.02 5.27
CA ARG A 183 -15.69 7.65 3.92
C ARG A 183 -14.77 6.62 3.31
N MET A 184 -15.35 5.77 2.48
CA MET A 184 -14.60 4.87 1.63
C MET A 184 -14.99 5.08 0.17
N VAL A 185 -13.99 5.06 -0.70
CA VAL A 185 -14.17 5.14 -2.16
C VAL A 185 -13.65 3.84 -2.76
N LEU A 186 -14.53 3.06 -3.36
CA LEU A 186 -14.15 1.86 -4.10
C LEU A 186 -13.61 2.24 -5.47
N VAL A 187 -12.39 1.86 -5.78
CA VAL A 187 -11.73 2.17 -7.03
C VAL A 187 -11.47 0.88 -7.81
N ALA A 188 -12.13 0.77 -8.97
CA ALA A 188 -11.87 -0.31 -9.90
C ALA A 188 -10.66 0.04 -10.77
N GLY A 189 -9.49 -0.51 -10.42
CA GLY A 189 -8.22 -0.29 -11.13
C GLY A 189 -8.00 -1.28 -12.27
N GLN A 190 -6.98 -1.02 -13.12
CA GLN A 190 -6.57 -1.90 -14.22
C GLN A 190 -7.72 -2.23 -15.19
N LEU A 191 -8.45 -1.19 -15.61
CA LEU A 191 -9.57 -1.33 -16.55
C LEU A 191 -9.12 -1.86 -17.90
N ASP A 192 -7.94 -1.47 -18.37
CA ASP A 192 -7.28 -1.95 -19.58
C ASP A 192 -7.11 -3.47 -19.58
N GLY A 193 -6.63 -4.05 -18.49
CA GLY A 193 -6.53 -5.50 -18.32
C GLY A 193 -7.88 -6.19 -18.37
N ALA A 194 -8.90 -5.67 -17.69
CA ALA A 194 -10.24 -6.25 -17.74
C ALA A 194 -10.88 -6.18 -19.14
N ILE A 195 -10.60 -5.11 -19.88
CA ILE A 195 -11.06 -4.98 -21.28
C ILE A 195 -10.35 -5.98 -22.17
N ALA A 196 -9.03 -6.18 -21.97
CA ALA A 196 -8.27 -7.16 -22.72
C ALA A 196 -8.78 -8.59 -22.46
N ASP A 197 -9.03 -8.95 -21.21
CA ASP A 197 -9.52 -10.28 -20.81
C ASP A 197 -10.93 -10.56 -21.37
N ASP A 198 -11.83 -9.58 -21.37
CA ASP A 198 -13.21 -9.71 -21.83
C ASP A 198 -13.36 -9.51 -23.37
N GLY A 199 -12.29 -9.10 -24.06
CA GLY A 199 -12.34 -8.65 -25.45
C GLY A 199 -12.51 -9.78 -26.50
N PHE A 200 -12.18 -11.01 -26.15
CA PHE A 200 -12.12 -12.12 -27.11
C PHE A 200 -13.48 -12.47 -27.75
N ASP A 201 -14.58 -12.31 -27.03
CA ASP A 201 -15.93 -12.70 -27.46
C ASP A 201 -16.85 -11.50 -27.75
N ARG A 202 -16.30 -10.29 -27.89
CA ARG A 202 -17.08 -9.07 -28.10
C ARG A 202 -16.94 -8.49 -29.51
N ALA A 203 -18.01 -7.87 -30.00
CA ALA A 203 -18.04 -7.30 -31.33
C ALA A 203 -17.12 -6.08 -31.51
N SER A 204 -16.85 -5.33 -30.42
CA SER A 204 -15.99 -4.16 -30.42
C SER A 204 -15.42 -3.82 -29.04
N LEU A 205 -14.29 -3.09 -29.04
CA LEU A 205 -13.67 -2.57 -27.81
C LEU A 205 -14.63 -1.69 -27.01
N ALA A 206 -15.39 -0.83 -27.70
CA ALA A 206 -16.37 0.05 -27.07
C ALA A 206 -17.51 -0.72 -26.36
N GLU A 207 -17.93 -1.84 -26.96
CA GLU A 207 -18.94 -2.71 -26.35
C GLU A 207 -18.36 -3.41 -25.11
N THR A 208 -17.14 -3.91 -25.20
CA THR A 208 -16.43 -4.53 -24.07
C THR A 208 -16.27 -3.55 -22.90
N GLU A 209 -15.78 -2.35 -23.17
CA GLU A 209 -15.64 -1.30 -22.15
C GLU A 209 -17.00 -0.96 -21.49
N LYS A 210 -18.05 -0.77 -22.28
CA LYS A 210 -19.40 -0.49 -21.78
C LYS A 210 -19.90 -1.62 -20.86
N ASN A 211 -19.68 -2.86 -21.24
CA ASN A 211 -20.10 -4.02 -20.46
C ASN A 211 -19.32 -4.12 -19.13
N VAL A 212 -18.01 -3.92 -19.15
CA VAL A 212 -17.18 -3.88 -17.93
C VAL A 212 -17.67 -2.76 -17.00
N ARG A 213 -17.81 -1.53 -17.50
CA ARG A 213 -18.28 -0.36 -16.74
C ARG A 213 -19.68 -0.55 -16.17
N THR A 214 -20.55 -1.28 -16.83
CA THR A 214 -21.91 -1.57 -16.34
C THR A 214 -21.92 -2.64 -15.26
N ARG A 215 -21.02 -3.62 -15.37
CA ARG A 215 -20.90 -4.74 -14.42
C ARG A 215 -20.35 -4.31 -13.04
N LEU A 216 -19.37 -3.39 -13.03
CA LEU A 216 -18.68 -2.99 -11.82
C LEU A 216 -19.58 -2.40 -10.73
N PRO A 217 -20.44 -1.38 -11.01
CA PRO A 217 -21.34 -0.83 -10.00
C PRO A 217 -22.31 -1.87 -9.43
N ARG A 218 -22.91 -2.70 -10.31
CA ARG A 218 -23.83 -3.77 -9.89
C ARG A 218 -23.16 -4.77 -8.96
N ARG A 219 -21.89 -5.12 -9.24
CA ARG A 219 -21.14 -6.00 -8.38
C ARG A 219 -20.85 -5.33 -7.04
N ALA A 220 -20.44 -4.05 -7.05
CA ALA A 220 -20.22 -3.28 -5.82
C ALA A 220 -21.47 -3.28 -4.93
N GLU A 221 -22.62 -2.89 -5.48
CA GLU A 221 -23.90 -2.88 -4.76
C GLU A 221 -24.21 -4.24 -4.11
N ASN A 222 -24.10 -5.32 -4.89
CA ASN A 222 -24.39 -6.68 -4.39
C ASN A 222 -23.44 -7.14 -3.28
N GLU A 223 -22.14 -6.91 -3.44
CA GLU A 223 -21.15 -7.38 -2.46
C GLU A 223 -21.19 -6.55 -1.17
N ILE A 224 -21.42 -5.24 -1.29
CA ILE A 224 -21.60 -4.36 -0.14
C ILE A 224 -22.87 -4.70 0.64
N GLU A 225 -23.99 -4.96 -0.06
CA GLU A 225 -25.23 -5.39 0.59
C GLU A 225 -25.02 -6.69 1.39
N LYS A 226 -24.35 -7.68 0.81
CA LYS A 226 -23.99 -8.92 1.50
C LYS A 226 -23.13 -8.64 2.74
N LEU A 227 -22.15 -7.77 2.64
CA LEU A 227 -21.29 -7.40 3.75
C LEU A 227 -22.07 -6.68 4.85
N ALA A 228 -22.95 -5.75 4.50
CA ALA A 228 -23.80 -5.04 5.44
C ALA A 228 -24.71 -6.01 6.21
N ILE A 229 -25.40 -6.92 5.50
CA ILE A 229 -26.23 -7.94 6.12
C ILE A 229 -25.42 -8.87 7.05
N ALA A 230 -24.23 -9.27 6.65
CA ALA A 230 -23.36 -10.11 7.47
C ALA A 230 -22.93 -9.39 8.76
N ARG A 231 -22.59 -8.12 8.68
CA ARG A 231 -22.17 -7.28 9.81
C ARG A 231 -23.33 -6.93 10.75
N GLU A 232 -24.51 -6.67 10.21
CA GLU A 232 -25.72 -6.46 11.02
C GLU A 232 -26.01 -7.69 11.90
N LYS A 233 -25.89 -8.89 11.34
CA LYS A 233 -26.03 -10.14 12.09
C LYS A 233 -24.96 -10.30 13.19
N LEU A 234 -23.79 -9.70 13.03
CA LEU A 234 -22.73 -9.70 14.03
C LEU A 234 -22.80 -8.52 15.02
N GLY A 235 -23.84 -7.65 14.87
CA GLY A 235 -24.06 -6.50 15.77
C GLY A 235 -23.18 -5.27 15.48
N ASP A 236 -22.59 -5.18 14.28
CA ASP A 236 -21.77 -4.02 13.85
C ASP A 236 -22.31 -3.39 12.55
N PRO A 237 -23.33 -2.49 12.65
CA PRO A 237 -23.99 -1.91 11.47
C PRO A 237 -23.18 -0.82 10.73
N LYS A 238 -22.03 -0.39 11.25
CA LYS A 238 -21.33 0.82 10.78
C LYS A 238 -20.77 0.80 9.36
N ILE A 239 -20.60 -0.35 8.75
CA ILE A 239 -20.06 -0.41 7.38
C ILE A 239 -21.06 0.17 6.35
N ALA A 240 -22.35 0.00 6.54
CA ALA A 240 -23.36 0.56 5.65
C ALA A 240 -23.37 2.10 5.64
N GLU A 241 -22.85 2.75 6.68
CA GLU A 241 -22.79 4.22 6.78
C GLU A 241 -21.52 4.81 6.13
N LEU A 242 -20.51 3.98 5.83
CA LEU A 242 -19.22 4.43 5.27
C LEU A 242 -19.21 4.47 3.73
N LEU A 243 -20.16 3.85 3.09
CA LEU A 243 -20.33 3.69 1.64
C LEU A 243 -21.48 4.51 1.11
#